data_5efb08ee6006a04c9675478ed3db1e11
#
_entry.id   5efb08ee6006a04c9675478ed3db1e11
#
_cell.length_a   1.000
_cell.length_b   1.000
_cell.length_c   1.000
_cell.angle_alpha   90.00
_cell.angle_beta   90.00
_cell.angle_gamma   90.00
#
_symmetry.space_group_name_H-M   'P 1'
#
loop_
_entity.id
_entity.type
_entity.pdbx_description
1 polymer ?
#
loop_
_entity_poly.entity_id
_entity_poly.type
_entity_poly.pdbx_seq_one_letter_code
_entity_poly.pdbx_strand_id
1 'polypeptide(L)'
;NDDGEPSGSAGRPILGQIDSVGVTDVLVVVVRYFGGTLLGVPGLIHAYKEATAQALAVAEVVEKNIEKTVWLKCEYPFLNEAIRIAKQYQADILEQDLQLDCRLTVSLSLANYEACVSAWKNTRQIELNTEKPFE
;
A
#
# COMPACT_ATOMS: atom_id res chain seq x y z
N ASN A 1 18.86 -3.01 8.15
CA ASN A 1 19.91 -4.03 8.20
C ASN A 1 21.25 -3.39 7.87
N ASP A 2 22.30 -3.79 8.58
CA ASP A 2 23.65 -3.24 8.37
C ASP A 2 24.48 -4.05 7.36
N ASP A 3 24.02 -5.26 6.98
CA ASP A 3 24.62 -6.14 5.97
C ASP A 3 26.16 -6.30 6.11
N GLY A 4 26.61 -6.60 7.33
CA GLY A 4 28.05 -6.78 7.66
C GLY A 4 28.81 -5.50 8.03
N GLU A 5 28.22 -4.33 7.93
CA GLU A 5 28.79 -3.10 8.46
C GLU A 5 28.75 -3.09 10.00
N PRO A 6 29.56 -2.27 10.68
CA PRO A 6 29.48 -2.12 12.13
C PRO A 6 28.05 -1.80 12.59
N SER A 7 27.65 -2.39 13.71
CA SER A 7 26.27 -2.28 14.21
C SER A 7 25.77 -0.83 14.28
N GLY A 8 24.64 -0.56 13.65
CA GLY A 8 23.98 0.75 13.62
C GLY A 8 24.64 1.79 12.71
N SER A 9 25.63 1.39 11.88
CA SER A 9 26.34 2.35 11.02
C SER A 9 25.76 2.48 9.61
N ALA A 10 24.83 1.59 9.20
CA ALA A 10 24.18 1.61 7.89
C ALA A 10 22.65 1.64 8.01
N GLY A 11 22.02 0.59 8.51
CA GLY A 11 20.57 0.46 8.53
C GLY A 11 19.86 1.58 9.31
N ARG A 12 20.35 1.94 10.49
CA ARG A 12 19.77 3.04 11.29
C ARG A 12 19.86 4.41 10.61
N PRO A 13 21.02 4.84 10.07
CA PRO A 13 21.12 6.08 9.31
C PRO A 13 20.19 6.16 8.12
N ILE A 14 20.04 5.05 7.37
CA ILE A 14 19.11 4.94 6.23
C ILE A 14 17.68 5.12 6.71
N LEU A 15 17.25 4.35 7.71
CA LEU A 15 15.90 4.44 8.27
C LEU A 15 15.59 5.84 8.79
N GLY A 16 16.52 6.46 9.50
CA GLY A 16 16.34 7.82 10.02
C GLY A 16 16.12 8.87 8.92
N GLN A 17 16.64 8.67 7.70
CA GLN A 17 16.35 9.57 6.57
C GLN A 17 14.96 9.30 6.00
N ILE A 18 14.52 8.05 5.90
CA ILE A 18 13.17 7.69 5.49
C ILE A 18 12.15 8.33 6.44
N ASP A 19 12.35 8.16 7.75
CA ASP A 19 11.49 8.73 8.78
C ASP A 19 11.45 10.28 8.72
N SER A 20 12.58 10.92 8.44
CA SER A 20 12.66 12.39 8.36
C SER A 20 11.88 12.97 7.16
N VAL A 21 11.74 12.22 6.07
CA VAL A 21 10.93 12.60 4.89
C VAL A 21 9.46 12.25 5.11
N GLY A 22 9.15 11.35 6.05
CA GLY A 22 7.77 10.95 6.38
C GLY A 22 7.11 10.08 5.32
N VAL A 23 7.89 9.29 4.58
CA VAL A 23 7.38 8.36 3.56
C VAL A 23 7.23 6.95 4.12
N THR A 24 6.27 6.21 3.58
CA THR A 24 6.02 4.78 3.87
C THR A 24 6.09 3.97 2.57
N ASP A 25 5.99 2.66 2.65
CA ASP A 25 5.99 1.76 1.48
C ASP A 25 7.20 1.98 0.55
N VAL A 26 8.38 2.16 1.15
CA VAL A 26 9.64 2.42 0.46
C VAL A 26 10.71 1.40 0.89
N LEU A 27 11.51 0.95 -0.06
CA LEU A 27 12.73 0.20 0.18
C LEU A 27 13.92 1.02 -0.32
N VAL A 28 14.89 1.27 0.55
CA VAL A 28 16.14 1.93 0.20
C VAL A 28 17.29 0.95 0.31
N VAL A 29 18.05 0.79 -0.77
CA VAL A 29 19.24 -0.05 -0.85
C VAL A 29 20.42 0.85 -1.20
N VAL A 30 21.43 0.87 -0.35
CA VAL A 30 22.68 1.59 -0.59
C VAL A 30 23.79 0.59 -0.86
N VAL A 31 24.41 0.68 -2.02
CA VAL A 31 25.54 -0.18 -2.43
C VAL A 31 26.83 0.55 -2.11
N ARG A 32 27.75 -0.15 -1.44
CA ARG A 32 29.08 0.36 -1.12
C ARG A 32 30.17 -0.46 -1.79
N TYR A 33 31.12 0.23 -2.39
CA TYR A 33 32.39 -0.37 -2.84
C TYR A 33 33.42 -0.26 -1.75
N PHE A 34 34.09 -1.37 -1.43
CA PHE A 34 35.15 -1.44 -0.42
C PHE A 34 36.48 -1.01 -0.99
N GLY A 35 37.32 -0.42 -0.15
CA GLY A 35 38.66 0.06 -0.47
C GLY A 35 38.79 1.59 -0.45
N GLY A 36 40.03 2.08 -0.61
CA GLY A 36 40.30 3.51 -0.55
C GLY A 36 40.42 4.05 0.89
N THR A 37 39.88 5.23 1.14
CA THR A 37 39.99 5.93 2.42
C THR A 37 39.20 5.24 3.53
N LEU A 38 39.84 5.04 4.67
CA LEU A 38 39.18 4.50 5.87
C LEU A 38 38.28 5.58 6.47
N LEU A 39 36.95 5.37 6.43
CA LEU A 39 35.97 6.33 6.91
C LEU A 39 35.76 6.27 8.43
N GLY A 40 35.97 5.10 9.04
CA GLY A 40 35.55 4.83 10.40
C GLY A 40 34.03 4.78 10.56
N VAL A 41 33.55 4.41 11.76
CA VAL A 41 32.10 4.31 12.04
C VAL A 41 31.35 5.63 11.83
N PRO A 42 31.83 6.78 12.34
CA PRO A 42 31.14 8.06 12.10
C PRO A 42 31.06 8.45 10.62
N GLY A 43 32.13 8.17 9.85
CA GLY A 43 32.14 8.44 8.41
C GLY A 43 31.18 7.54 7.65
N LEU A 44 31.04 6.27 8.03
CA LEU A 44 30.06 5.34 7.46
C LEU A 44 28.63 5.83 7.71
N ILE A 45 28.32 6.19 8.95
CA ILE A 45 27.01 6.74 9.32
C ILE A 45 26.66 7.94 8.44
N HIS A 46 27.61 8.86 8.26
CA HIS A 46 27.41 10.05 7.44
C HIS A 46 27.19 9.69 5.95
N ALA A 47 28.02 8.80 5.41
CA ALA A 47 27.90 8.40 4.01
C ALA A 47 26.57 7.71 3.69
N TYR A 48 26.13 6.77 4.53
CA TYR A 48 24.83 6.11 4.36
C TYR A 48 23.65 7.07 4.49
N LYS A 49 23.72 7.98 5.47
CA LYS A 49 22.74 9.03 5.66
C LYS A 49 22.64 9.95 4.44
N GLU A 50 23.78 10.44 3.93
CA GLU A 50 23.83 11.36 2.81
C GLU A 50 23.36 10.69 1.51
N ALA A 51 23.83 9.49 1.19
CA ALA A 51 23.40 8.75 0.00
C ALA A 51 21.87 8.53 0.01
N THR A 52 21.29 8.19 1.17
CA THR A 52 19.85 8.02 1.31
C THR A 52 19.10 9.34 1.14
N ALA A 53 19.58 10.43 1.75
CA ALA A 53 18.97 11.74 1.62
C ALA A 53 18.94 12.22 0.16
N GLN A 54 20.04 12.03 -0.56
CA GLN A 54 20.13 12.38 -1.99
C GLN A 54 19.18 11.56 -2.85
N ALA A 55 19.08 10.24 -2.61
CA ALA A 55 18.15 9.38 -3.33
C ALA A 55 16.70 9.77 -3.09
N LEU A 56 16.31 10.02 -1.84
CA LEU A 56 14.95 10.44 -1.49
C LEU A 56 14.60 11.84 -2.04
N ALA A 57 15.57 12.75 -2.13
CA ALA A 57 15.35 14.09 -2.67
C ALA A 57 14.99 14.12 -4.17
N VAL A 58 15.42 13.09 -4.92
CA VAL A 58 15.12 12.97 -6.37
C VAL A 58 14.01 11.96 -6.65
N ALA A 59 13.54 11.22 -5.64
CA ALA A 59 12.47 10.26 -5.79
C ALA A 59 11.12 10.97 -5.95
N GLU A 60 10.27 10.43 -6.81
CA GLU A 60 8.88 10.86 -6.91
C GLU A 60 8.08 10.28 -5.74
N VAL A 61 7.61 11.14 -4.85
CA VAL A 61 6.75 10.75 -3.73
C VAL A 61 5.29 10.86 -4.16
N VAL A 62 4.56 9.75 -4.07
CA VAL A 62 3.14 9.67 -4.44
C VAL A 62 2.32 9.51 -3.17
N GLU A 63 1.35 10.39 -2.97
CA GLU A 63 0.38 10.27 -1.89
C GLU A 63 -0.78 9.37 -2.36
N LYS A 64 -1.05 8.31 -1.61
CA LYS A 64 -2.15 7.38 -1.88
C LYS A 64 -3.08 7.28 -0.69
N ASN A 65 -4.38 7.22 -0.96
CA ASN A 65 -5.35 6.90 0.07
C ASN A 65 -5.16 5.43 0.52
N ILE A 66 -5.34 5.20 1.83
CA ILE A 66 -5.40 3.83 2.34
C ILE A 66 -6.75 3.24 1.93
N GLU A 67 -6.70 2.11 1.26
CA GLU A 67 -7.88 1.42 0.73
C GLU A 67 -8.05 0.05 1.36
N LYS A 68 -9.29 -0.42 1.37
CA LYS A 68 -9.65 -1.79 1.73
C LYS A 68 -10.36 -2.46 0.56
N THR A 69 -10.01 -3.71 0.30
CA THR A 69 -10.69 -4.53 -0.70
C THR A 69 -11.83 -5.31 -0.05
N VAL A 70 -12.95 -5.37 -0.76
CA VAL A 70 -14.12 -6.20 -0.44
C VAL A 70 -14.55 -7.00 -1.66
N TRP A 71 -15.19 -8.12 -1.41
CA TRP A 71 -15.70 -9.00 -2.45
C TRP A 71 -17.21 -9.07 -2.34
N LEU A 72 -17.89 -8.90 -3.46
CA LEU A 72 -19.34 -8.96 -3.57
C LEU A 72 -19.73 -10.15 -4.45
N LYS A 73 -20.84 -10.78 -4.11
CA LYS A 73 -21.48 -11.79 -4.93
C LYS A 73 -22.97 -11.49 -4.99
N CYS A 74 -23.54 -11.54 -6.19
CA CYS A 74 -24.97 -11.37 -6.40
C CYS A 74 -25.43 -12.06 -7.68
N GLU A 75 -26.76 -12.21 -7.83
CA GLU A 75 -27.36 -12.60 -9.09
C GLU A 75 -27.43 -11.42 -10.08
N TYR A 76 -27.52 -11.70 -11.37
CA TYR A 76 -27.53 -10.68 -12.44
C TYR A 76 -28.54 -9.55 -12.25
N PRO A 77 -29.81 -9.77 -11.79
CA PRO A 77 -30.76 -8.69 -11.58
C PRO A 77 -30.29 -7.64 -10.56
N PHE A 78 -29.38 -8.01 -9.66
CA PHE A 78 -28.88 -7.13 -8.59
C PHE A 78 -27.51 -6.53 -8.89
N LEU A 79 -26.86 -6.91 -9.99
CA LEU A 79 -25.53 -6.40 -10.38
C LEU A 79 -25.55 -4.87 -10.54
N ASN A 80 -26.55 -4.32 -11.19
CA ASN A 80 -26.65 -2.86 -11.37
C ASN A 80 -26.77 -2.12 -10.04
N GLU A 81 -27.45 -2.70 -9.06
CA GLU A 81 -27.59 -2.12 -7.73
C GLU A 81 -26.26 -2.18 -6.98
N ALA A 82 -25.53 -3.30 -7.05
CA ALA A 82 -24.20 -3.44 -6.47
C ALA A 82 -23.23 -2.37 -7.04
N ILE A 83 -23.23 -2.21 -8.36
CA ILE A 83 -22.40 -1.20 -9.06
C ILE A 83 -22.84 0.23 -8.71
N ARG A 84 -24.14 0.48 -8.60
CA ARG A 84 -24.69 1.80 -8.24
C ARG A 84 -24.20 2.22 -6.84
N ILE A 85 -24.22 1.30 -5.88
CA ILE A 85 -23.72 1.54 -4.53
C ILE A 85 -22.20 1.81 -4.57
N ALA A 86 -21.43 1.00 -5.32
CA ALA A 86 -20.00 1.24 -5.48
C ALA A 86 -19.71 2.67 -5.98
N LYS A 87 -20.38 3.09 -7.06
CA LYS A 87 -20.23 4.45 -7.64
C LYS A 87 -20.64 5.56 -6.67
N GLN A 88 -21.73 5.36 -5.91
CA GLN A 88 -22.22 6.34 -4.94
C GLN A 88 -21.16 6.65 -3.85
N TYR A 89 -20.39 5.65 -3.46
CA TYR A 89 -19.33 5.77 -2.44
C TYR A 89 -17.93 5.87 -3.03
N GLN A 90 -17.81 6.15 -4.33
CA GLN A 90 -16.52 6.32 -5.02
C GLN A 90 -15.60 5.10 -4.84
N ALA A 91 -16.19 3.91 -4.90
CA ALA A 91 -15.45 2.65 -4.85
C ALA A 91 -14.98 2.26 -6.24
N ASP A 92 -13.76 1.76 -6.33
CA ASP A 92 -13.17 1.29 -7.58
C ASP A 92 -13.43 -0.20 -7.75
N ILE A 93 -14.04 -0.58 -8.88
CA ILE A 93 -14.26 -1.97 -9.25
C ILE A 93 -12.99 -2.48 -9.92
N LEU A 94 -12.23 -3.31 -9.18
CA LEU A 94 -10.95 -3.85 -9.65
C LEU A 94 -11.14 -5.02 -10.62
N GLU A 95 -12.16 -5.85 -10.37
CA GLU A 95 -12.41 -7.05 -11.14
C GLU A 95 -13.90 -7.39 -11.17
N GLN A 96 -14.35 -7.95 -12.27
CA GLN A 96 -15.72 -8.45 -12.47
C GLN A 96 -15.64 -9.85 -13.08
N ASP A 97 -16.19 -10.84 -12.38
CA ASP A 97 -16.42 -12.17 -12.92
C ASP A 97 -17.94 -12.38 -13.07
N LEU A 98 -18.39 -12.54 -14.31
CA LEU A 98 -19.81 -12.59 -14.69
C LEU A 98 -20.11 -13.93 -15.38
N GLN A 99 -20.11 -15.02 -14.60
CA GLN A 99 -20.39 -16.36 -15.09
C GLN A 99 -21.79 -16.86 -14.64
N LEU A 100 -21.86 -17.80 -13.71
CA LEU A 100 -23.11 -18.29 -13.15
C LEU A 100 -23.74 -17.30 -12.16
N ASP A 101 -22.90 -16.65 -11.41
CA ASP A 101 -23.20 -15.54 -10.51
C ASP A 101 -22.28 -14.35 -10.85
N CYS A 102 -22.63 -13.18 -10.37
CA CYS A 102 -21.82 -11.98 -10.54
C CYS A 102 -20.93 -11.82 -9.32
N ARG A 103 -19.60 -11.77 -9.52
CA ARG A 103 -18.61 -11.53 -8.48
C ARG A 103 -17.86 -10.24 -8.80
N LEU A 104 -17.75 -9.37 -7.83
CA LEU A 104 -17.04 -8.11 -7.93
C LEU A 104 -15.96 -8.03 -6.87
N THR A 105 -14.76 -7.64 -7.27
CA THR A 105 -13.70 -7.22 -6.36
C THR A 105 -13.64 -5.70 -6.37
N VAL A 106 -13.84 -5.09 -5.20
CA VAL A 106 -14.01 -3.64 -5.10
C VAL A 106 -13.05 -3.07 -4.08
N SER A 107 -12.36 -1.97 -4.42
CA SER A 107 -11.52 -1.19 -3.53
C SER A 107 -12.24 0.05 -3.01
N LEU A 108 -12.06 0.37 -1.75
CA LEU A 108 -12.71 1.46 -1.04
C LEU A 108 -11.73 2.23 -0.19
N SER A 109 -11.76 3.56 -0.27
CA SER A 109 -11.06 4.39 0.72
C SER A 109 -11.57 4.14 2.13
N LEU A 110 -10.70 4.23 3.14
CA LEU A 110 -11.11 4.05 4.54
C LEU A 110 -12.24 5.00 4.95
N ALA A 111 -12.26 6.21 4.39
CA ALA A 111 -13.28 7.21 4.69
C ALA A 111 -14.69 6.75 4.30
N ASN A 112 -14.83 6.03 3.19
CA ASN A 112 -16.12 5.59 2.66
C ASN A 112 -16.46 4.13 3.01
N TYR A 113 -15.51 3.40 3.61
CA TYR A 113 -15.60 1.95 3.82
C TYR A 113 -16.85 1.55 4.61
N GLU A 114 -17.02 2.09 5.82
CA GLU A 114 -18.12 1.69 6.71
C GLU A 114 -19.50 2.00 6.10
N ALA A 115 -19.64 3.17 5.50
CA ALA A 115 -20.91 3.58 4.88
C ALA A 115 -21.27 2.70 3.68
N CYS A 116 -20.30 2.41 2.82
CA CYS A 116 -20.50 1.58 1.63
C CYS A 116 -20.79 0.12 2.00
N VAL A 117 -20.02 -0.46 2.92
CA VAL A 117 -20.24 -1.82 3.44
C VAL A 117 -21.61 -1.95 4.06
N SER A 118 -22.07 -0.95 4.83
CA SER A 118 -23.40 -0.93 5.42
C SER A 118 -24.50 -0.89 4.35
N ALA A 119 -24.30 -0.10 3.27
CA ALA A 119 -25.24 -0.04 2.17
C ALA A 119 -25.42 -1.39 1.46
N TRP A 120 -24.32 -2.10 1.19
CA TRP A 120 -24.40 -3.45 0.62
C TRP A 120 -25.03 -4.46 1.56
N LYS A 121 -24.67 -4.47 2.85
CA LYS A 121 -25.27 -5.36 3.86
C LYS A 121 -26.79 -5.16 4.01
N ASN A 122 -27.27 -3.95 3.80
CA ASN A 122 -28.71 -3.65 3.83
C ASN A 122 -29.45 -4.15 2.59
N THR A 123 -28.74 -4.55 1.55
CA THR A 123 -29.30 -5.11 0.31
C THR A 123 -29.22 -6.63 0.38
N ARG A 124 -30.34 -7.29 0.75
CA ARG A 124 -30.40 -8.73 1.05
C ARG A 124 -29.89 -9.65 -0.05
N GLN A 125 -29.89 -9.19 -1.28
CA GLN A 125 -29.51 -9.96 -2.46
C GLN A 125 -28.02 -9.80 -2.84
N ILE A 126 -27.25 -9.06 -2.05
CA ILE A 126 -25.81 -8.87 -2.24
C ILE A 126 -25.10 -9.53 -1.04
N GLU A 127 -24.37 -10.61 -1.32
CA GLU A 127 -23.46 -11.22 -0.37
C GLU A 127 -22.14 -10.43 -0.35
N LEU A 128 -21.61 -10.16 0.84
CA LEU A 128 -20.38 -9.40 1.02
C LEU A 128 -19.40 -10.16 1.89
N ASN A 129 -18.16 -10.26 1.42
CA ASN A 129 -17.02 -10.74 2.20
C ASN A 129 -15.96 -9.64 2.30
N THR A 130 -15.39 -9.47 3.49
CA THR A 130 -14.36 -8.45 3.79
C THR A 130 -12.99 -9.03 4.06
N GLU A 131 -12.86 -10.36 4.06
CA GLU A 131 -11.63 -11.05 4.44
C GLU A 131 -10.96 -11.76 3.26
N LYS A 132 -11.75 -12.34 2.37
CA LYS A 132 -11.26 -13.15 1.25
C LYS A 132 -12.24 -13.18 0.07
N PRO A 133 -11.79 -13.53 -1.15
CA PRO A 133 -12.67 -13.79 -2.29
C PRO A 133 -13.68 -14.91 -2.02
N PHE A 134 -14.79 -14.90 -2.77
CA PHE A 134 -15.69 -16.05 -2.84
C PHE A 134 -15.02 -17.19 -3.62
N GLU A 135 -15.17 -18.41 -3.13
CA GLU A 135 -14.69 -19.65 -3.79
C GLU A 135 -15.52 -19.99 -5.01
#